data_226c666821f0463547db9fe0261e8c68
#
_entry.id   226c666821f0463547db9fe0261e8c68
#
_cell.length_a   1.000
_cell.length_b   1.000
_cell.length_c   1.000
_cell.angle_alpha   90.00
_cell.angle_beta   90.00
_cell.angle_gamma   90.00
#
_symmetry.space_group_name_H-M   'P 1'
#
loop_
_entity.id
_entity.type
_entity.pdbx_description
1 polymer ?
#
loop_
_entity_poly.entity_id
_entity_poly.type
_entity_poly.pdbx_seq_one_letter_code
_entity_poly.pdbx_strand_id
1 'polypeptide(L)'
;MLEKLFGFDASKHKVKTEVMAGITTFLTMAYMLAVNPNIFSSLASKGMDTNAVFTSTALAAIVGTLLMAFYAKKPFGLAPAMGLNAFFVFTVCLTMGYSWQFALTAILIEGFLFVLLTVTKVRTLIVDAIPATLKRAIGAGIGLFIAFIGLKNAGIIVENSATYVTIGDMTHGSALLGVIGIVLTSVLVIRRVPGSLLIGILGTALIGIPMNITSFNGIVDTPPSIAPIFCQFEFHNILTIDMVIVVFSFLFIDMFDTMGTLVGVCTKAGMMRPDGRIPGLNKAFMADAVATMAGACLGSSTTTTYVESAAGVAQGGRTGLTAFSTAVCFVVALFFAPLFLSIPAAATTPVLVIVGLFMLSPVKDIDLNNYAEAIPAFITIVMMPLTYSISDGILCGMISYVAINALCGNWRKLNVTICVLAVLFVMKYIFI
;
A
#
# COMPACT_ATOMS: atom_id res chain seq x y z
N MET A 1 28.18 12.87 14.36
CA MET A 1 27.74 12.66 12.97
C MET A 1 26.41 11.94 12.89
N LEU A 2 26.24 10.79 13.54
CA LEU A 2 25.00 9.99 13.54
C LEU A 2 23.80 10.77 14.10
N GLU A 3 23.96 11.55 15.16
CA GLU A 3 22.91 12.37 15.73
C GLU A 3 22.36 13.40 14.73
N LYS A 4 23.26 14.10 14.05
CA LYS A 4 22.89 15.13 13.07
C LYS A 4 22.17 14.53 11.85
N LEU A 5 22.61 13.37 11.36
CA LEU A 5 22.06 12.73 10.17
C LEU A 5 20.75 11.96 10.46
N PHE A 6 20.72 11.18 11.52
CA PHE A 6 19.65 10.21 11.80
C PHE A 6 18.81 10.51 13.03
N GLY A 7 19.14 11.56 13.81
CA GLY A 7 18.52 11.79 15.11
C GLY A 7 18.91 10.73 16.17
N PHE A 8 20.05 10.07 15.99
CA PHE A 8 20.56 9.02 16.85
C PHE A 8 21.21 9.61 18.11
N ASP A 9 20.66 9.33 19.28
CA ASP A 9 21.20 9.70 20.57
C ASP A 9 21.89 8.47 21.21
N ALA A 10 23.23 8.52 21.31
CA ALA A 10 24.04 7.41 21.82
C ALA A 10 23.74 7.07 23.30
N SER A 11 23.14 8.00 24.06
CA SER A 11 22.72 7.74 25.43
C SER A 11 21.47 6.88 25.54
N LYS A 12 20.63 6.87 24.47
CA LYS A 12 19.32 6.20 24.44
C LYS A 12 19.27 5.04 23.47
N HIS A 13 20.10 5.05 22.42
CA HIS A 13 20.02 4.11 21.30
C HIS A 13 21.34 3.37 21.10
N LYS A 14 21.26 2.11 20.66
CA LYS A 14 22.39 1.27 20.29
C LYS A 14 22.43 1.05 18.78
N VAL A 15 23.55 1.32 18.12
CA VAL A 15 23.72 1.12 16.68
C VAL A 15 23.32 -0.30 16.24
N LYS A 16 23.76 -1.33 16.97
CA LYS A 16 23.41 -2.72 16.67
C LYS A 16 21.90 -2.94 16.66
N THR A 17 21.16 -2.37 17.62
CA THR A 17 19.69 -2.48 17.69
C THR A 17 19.03 -1.81 16.51
N GLU A 18 19.45 -0.61 16.12
CA GLU A 18 18.91 0.15 15.00
C GLU A 18 19.16 -0.59 13.67
N VAL A 19 20.37 -1.14 13.46
CA VAL A 19 20.72 -1.91 12.25
C VAL A 19 19.89 -3.19 12.18
N MET A 20 19.78 -3.94 13.27
CA MET A 20 18.97 -5.18 13.31
C MET A 20 17.49 -4.89 13.08
N ALA A 21 16.98 -3.78 13.64
CA ALA A 21 15.62 -3.33 13.39
C ALA A 21 15.37 -2.98 11.92
N GLY A 22 16.37 -2.36 11.25
CA GLY A 22 16.30 -2.06 9.81
C GLY A 22 16.29 -3.32 8.94
N ILE A 23 17.14 -4.30 9.26
CA ILE A 23 17.12 -5.60 8.58
C ILE A 23 15.76 -6.30 8.77
N THR A 24 15.19 -6.24 9.99
CA THR A 24 13.86 -6.83 10.23
C THR A 24 12.77 -6.13 9.44
N THR A 25 12.78 -4.79 9.38
CA THR A 25 11.86 -4.03 8.53
C THR A 25 11.99 -4.46 7.06
N PHE A 26 13.22 -4.55 6.54
CA PHE A 26 13.45 -5.02 5.17
C PHE A 26 12.88 -6.42 4.95
N LEU A 27 13.18 -7.39 5.81
CA LEU A 27 12.70 -8.77 5.67
C LEU A 27 11.17 -8.87 5.67
N THR A 28 10.49 -7.99 6.40
CA THR A 28 9.03 -7.96 6.41
C THR A 28 8.42 -7.21 5.22
N MET A 29 9.18 -6.30 4.57
CA MET A 29 8.74 -5.54 3.40
C MET A 29 9.18 -6.14 2.06
N ALA A 30 10.26 -6.96 2.03
CA ALA A 30 10.92 -7.40 0.80
C ALA A 30 9.99 -8.18 -0.15
N TYR A 31 8.88 -8.71 0.34
CA TYR A 31 7.88 -9.39 -0.48
C TYR A 31 7.34 -8.50 -1.62
N MET A 32 7.34 -7.19 -1.44
CA MET A 32 6.86 -6.26 -2.47
C MET A 32 7.69 -6.32 -3.76
N LEU A 33 8.97 -6.71 -3.67
CA LEU A 33 9.86 -6.88 -4.83
C LEU A 33 9.37 -8.00 -5.77
N ALA A 34 8.61 -8.97 -5.24
CA ALA A 34 7.94 -10.00 -6.04
C ALA A 34 6.50 -9.60 -6.39
N VAL A 35 5.76 -9.05 -5.43
CA VAL A 35 4.33 -8.75 -5.59
C VAL A 35 4.10 -7.62 -6.59
N ASN A 36 4.89 -6.53 -6.56
CA ASN A 36 4.68 -5.41 -7.47
C ASN A 36 4.86 -5.80 -8.93
N PRO A 37 5.98 -6.41 -9.36
CA PRO A 37 6.10 -6.88 -10.73
C PRO A 37 4.96 -7.81 -11.16
N ASN A 38 4.49 -8.69 -10.26
CA ASN A 38 3.36 -9.57 -10.55
C ASN A 38 2.04 -8.81 -10.75
N ILE A 39 1.74 -7.77 -9.96
CA ILE A 39 0.55 -6.94 -10.17
C ILE A 39 0.64 -6.19 -11.50
N PHE A 40 1.79 -5.57 -11.78
CA PHE A 40 2.02 -4.79 -12.98
C PHE A 40 2.19 -5.64 -14.25
N SER A 41 2.46 -6.95 -14.13
CA SER A 41 2.50 -7.87 -15.29
C SER A 41 1.20 -7.91 -16.07
N SER A 42 0.07 -7.59 -15.42
CA SER A 42 -1.23 -7.41 -16.07
C SER A 42 -1.24 -6.28 -17.11
N LEU A 43 -0.26 -5.37 -17.08
CA LEU A 43 -0.08 -4.28 -18.05
C LEU A 43 1.01 -4.56 -19.10
N ALA A 44 1.60 -5.76 -19.10
CA ALA A 44 2.64 -6.12 -20.08
C ALA A 44 2.14 -6.00 -21.51
N SER A 45 0.88 -6.37 -21.79
CA SER A 45 0.22 -6.18 -23.08
C SER A 45 0.02 -4.70 -23.47
N LYS A 46 0.04 -3.79 -22.51
CA LYS A 46 -0.02 -2.33 -22.69
C LYS A 46 1.38 -1.68 -22.73
N GLY A 47 2.46 -2.48 -22.84
CA GLY A 47 3.83 -2.02 -23.01
C GLY A 47 4.56 -1.66 -21.71
N MET A 48 4.05 -2.05 -20.56
CA MET A 48 4.78 -1.87 -19.30
C MET A 48 5.74 -3.03 -19.06
N ASP A 49 7.05 -2.71 -18.95
CA ASP A 49 8.10 -3.71 -18.74
C ASP A 49 8.14 -4.15 -17.27
N THR A 50 7.78 -5.41 -17.04
CA THR A 50 7.73 -6.02 -15.69
C THR A 50 9.11 -6.08 -15.03
N ASN A 51 10.19 -6.26 -15.80
CA ASN A 51 11.55 -6.28 -15.26
C ASN A 51 11.95 -4.88 -14.78
N ALA A 52 11.62 -3.86 -15.58
CA ALA A 52 11.84 -2.47 -15.18
C ALA A 52 11.02 -2.09 -13.94
N VAL A 53 9.81 -2.62 -13.76
CA VAL A 53 8.98 -2.42 -12.56
C VAL A 53 9.66 -2.97 -11.30
N PHE A 54 10.38 -4.11 -11.36
CA PHE A 54 11.16 -4.60 -10.22
C PHE A 54 12.18 -3.55 -9.76
N THR A 55 12.99 -3.07 -10.70
CA THR A 55 14.05 -2.08 -10.39
C THR A 55 13.44 -0.76 -9.91
N SER A 56 12.39 -0.28 -10.57
CA SER A 56 11.65 0.91 -10.17
C SER A 56 11.09 0.79 -8.75
N THR A 57 10.49 -0.34 -8.40
CA THR A 57 9.97 -0.63 -7.06
C THR A 57 11.07 -0.56 -6.01
N ALA A 58 12.21 -1.20 -6.26
CA ALA A 58 13.35 -1.18 -5.35
C ALA A 58 13.94 0.24 -5.20
N LEU A 59 14.11 0.97 -6.30
CA LEU A 59 14.63 2.34 -6.29
C LEU A 59 13.67 3.30 -5.58
N ALA A 60 12.38 3.20 -5.82
CA ALA A 60 11.36 4.01 -5.12
C ALA A 60 11.40 3.75 -3.61
N ALA A 61 11.55 2.48 -3.20
CA ALA A 61 11.71 2.12 -1.79
C ALA A 61 13.01 2.68 -1.20
N ILE A 62 14.13 2.61 -1.93
CA ILE A 62 15.42 3.18 -1.49
C ILE A 62 15.29 4.68 -1.30
N VAL A 63 14.82 5.41 -2.31
CA VAL A 63 14.70 6.87 -2.28
C VAL A 63 13.75 7.31 -1.17
N GLY A 64 12.54 6.73 -1.10
CA GLY A 64 11.55 7.06 -0.08
C GLY A 64 12.06 6.78 1.33
N THR A 65 12.67 5.62 1.55
CA THR A 65 13.23 5.23 2.84
C THR A 65 14.42 6.10 3.25
N LEU A 66 15.27 6.52 2.30
CA LEU A 66 16.37 7.46 2.56
C LEU A 66 15.83 8.87 2.94
N LEU A 67 14.78 9.35 2.27
CA LEU A 67 14.11 10.59 2.65
C LEU A 67 13.57 10.51 4.09
N MET A 68 12.96 9.37 4.44
CA MET A 68 12.48 9.13 5.81
C MET A 68 13.65 9.08 6.81
N ALA A 69 14.78 8.47 6.44
CA ALA A 69 15.98 8.35 7.26
C ALA A 69 16.64 9.70 7.56
N PHE A 70 16.90 10.49 6.53
CA PHE A 70 17.69 11.72 6.65
C PHE A 70 16.86 12.96 6.99
N TYR A 71 15.70 13.12 6.35
CA TYR A 71 14.86 14.30 6.52
C TYR A 71 13.89 14.18 7.70
N ALA A 72 13.10 13.11 7.75
CA ALA A 72 12.15 12.90 8.84
C ALA A 72 12.81 12.30 10.09
N LYS A 73 13.94 11.62 9.96
CA LYS A 73 14.69 10.92 11.02
C LYS A 73 13.82 9.92 11.79
N LYS A 74 13.03 9.14 11.04
CA LYS A 74 12.09 8.17 11.58
C LYS A 74 12.50 6.74 11.16
N PRO A 75 12.18 5.71 11.98
CA PRO A 75 12.57 4.33 11.72
C PRO A 75 11.65 3.61 10.74
N PHE A 76 11.09 4.30 9.74
CA PHE A 76 10.08 3.74 8.86
C PHE A 76 10.61 3.49 7.46
N GLY A 77 10.27 2.32 6.89
CA GLY A 77 10.48 2.01 5.49
C GLY A 77 9.33 2.54 4.63
N LEU A 78 9.65 3.08 3.47
CA LEU A 78 8.71 3.48 2.44
C LEU A 78 8.87 2.60 1.22
N ALA A 79 7.75 2.36 0.53
CA ALA A 79 7.74 1.63 -0.73
C ALA A 79 6.42 1.86 -1.48
N PRO A 80 6.32 1.46 -2.77
CA PRO A 80 5.08 1.53 -3.53
C PRO A 80 3.95 0.76 -2.83
N ALA A 81 2.84 1.45 -2.53
CA ALA A 81 1.74 0.91 -1.72
C ALA A 81 0.91 -0.12 -2.47
N MET A 82 0.65 -1.28 -1.85
CA MET A 82 -0.06 -2.39 -2.48
C MET A 82 -1.48 -2.02 -2.94
N GLY A 83 -2.24 -1.29 -2.12
CA GLY A 83 -3.58 -0.83 -2.47
C GLY A 83 -3.59 0.12 -3.65
N LEU A 84 -2.64 1.06 -3.68
CA LEU A 84 -2.48 2.02 -4.77
C LEU A 84 -1.94 1.38 -6.04
N ASN A 85 -1.07 0.36 -5.94
CA ASN A 85 -0.67 -0.47 -7.08
C ASN A 85 -1.87 -1.15 -7.72
N ALA A 86 -2.74 -1.71 -6.90
CA ALA A 86 -3.96 -2.37 -7.37
C ALA A 86 -4.93 -1.37 -8.01
N PHE A 87 -5.13 -0.20 -7.41
CA PHE A 87 -5.93 0.87 -7.98
C PHE A 87 -5.36 1.36 -9.32
N PHE A 88 -4.04 1.56 -9.40
CA PHE A 88 -3.34 1.92 -10.63
C PHE A 88 -3.62 0.92 -11.76
N VAL A 89 -3.31 -0.37 -11.50
CA VAL A 89 -3.37 -1.41 -12.52
C VAL A 89 -4.82 -1.76 -12.88
N PHE A 90 -5.60 -2.14 -11.88
CA PHE A 90 -6.91 -2.73 -12.12
C PHE A 90 -7.99 -1.68 -12.38
N THR A 91 -8.03 -0.60 -11.60
CA THR A 91 -9.07 0.42 -11.76
C THR A 91 -8.72 1.38 -12.90
N VAL A 92 -7.57 2.08 -12.82
CA VAL A 92 -7.25 3.13 -13.79
C VAL A 92 -6.91 2.54 -15.16
N CYS A 93 -5.99 1.55 -15.22
CA CYS A 93 -5.51 1.05 -16.49
C CYS A 93 -6.39 -0.01 -17.13
N LEU A 94 -6.98 -0.94 -16.38
CA LEU A 94 -7.76 -2.04 -16.95
C LEU A 94 -9.26 -1.73 -17.02
N THR A 95 -9.86 -1.20 -15.94
CA THR A 95 -11.31 -0.92 -15.91
C THR A 95 -11.64 0.39 -16.63
N MET A 96 -10.95 1.49 -16.29
CA MET A 96 -11.20 2.79 -16.95
C MET A 96 -10.53 2.89 -18.33
N GLY A 97 -9.61 1.98 -18.67
CA GLY A 97 -8.99 1.87 -20.01
C GLY A 97 -7.83 2.84 -20.27
N TYR A 98 -7.40 3.63 -19.30
CA TYR A 98 -6.31 4.59 -19.48
C TYR A 98 -4.95 3.92 -19.62
N SER A 99 -4.00 4.67 -20.24
CA SER A 99 -2.60 4.26 -20.31
C SER A 99 -1.94 4.28 -18.93
N TRP A 100 -0.89 3.48 -18.75
CA TRP A 100 -0.13 3.53 -17.50
C TRP A 100 0.68 4.84 -17.37
N GLN A 101 0.99 5.50 -18.49
CA GLN A 101 1.60 6.82 -18.54
C GLN A 101 0.65 7.90 -17.98
N PHE A 102 -0.64 7.82 -18.31
CA PHE A 102 -1.68 8.67 -17.72
C PHE A 102 -1.73 8.49 -16.21
N ALA A 103 -1.72 7.24 -15.74
CA ALA A 103 -1.74 6.93 -14.31
C ALA A 103 -0.48 7.44 -13.58
N LEU A 104 0.72 7.32 -14.18
CA LEU A 104 1.95 7.90 -13.62
C LEU A 104 1.88 9.43 -13.56
N THR A 105 1.28 10.07 -14.57
CA THR A 105 1.07 11.53 -14.57
C THR A 105 0.13 11.94 -13.43
N ALA A 106 -0.93 11.17 -13.19
CA ALA A 106 -1.84 11.41 -12.07
C ALA A 106 -1.13 11.32 -10.72
N ILE A 107 -0.24 10.33 -10.53
CA ILE A 107 0.55 10.18 -9.30
C ILE A 107 1.56 11.31 -9.13
N LEU A 108 2.18 11.78 -10.22
CA LEU A 108 3.08 12.95 -10.15
C LEU A 108 2.32 14.20 -9.68
N ILE A 109 1.12 14.44 -10.22
CA ILE A 109 0.25 15.56 -9.82
C ILE A 109 -0.20 15.38 -8.37
N GLU A 110 -0.59 14.17 -7.98
CA GLU A 110 -0.94 13.81 -6.61
C GLU A 110 0.19 14.15 -5.63
N GLY A 111 1.42 13.70 -5.91
CA GLY A 111 2.58 13.98 -5.07
C GLY A 111 2.86 15.48 -4.93
N PHE A 112 2.71 16.25 -6.01
CA PHE A 112 2.81 17.70 -5.96
C PHE A 112 1.72 18.33 -5.08
N LEU A 113 0.48 17.89 -5.22
CA LEU A 113 -0.62 18.33 -4.36
C LEU A 113 -0.38 17.98 -2.90
N PHE A 114 0.19 16.78 -2.61
CA PHE A 114 0.55 16.42 -1.24
C PHE A 114 1.62 17.31 -0.64
N VAL A 115 2.63 17.70 -1.40
CA VAL A 115 3.62 18.70 -0.93
C VAL A 115 2.88 19.99 -0.56
N LEU A 116 2.02 20.49 -1.43
CA LEU A 116 1.25 21.71 -1.20
C LEU A 116 0.35 21.59 0.04
N LEU A 117 -0.41 20.51 0.18
CA LEU A 117 -1.28 20.26 1.32
C LEU A 117 -0.51 20.08 2.63
N THR A 118 0.72 19.54 2.57
CA THR A 118 1.57 19.38 3.75
C THR A 118 2.15 20.70 4.21
N VAL A 119 2.59 21.56 3.28
CA VAL A 119 3.10 22.92 3.58
C VAL A 119 1.98 23.80 4.16
N THR A 120 0.79 23.76 3.58
CA THR A 120 -0.38 24.55 4.01
C THR A 120 -1.10 24.00 5.24
N LYS A 121 -0.71 22.80 5.74
CA LYS A 121 -1.36 22.06 6.85
C LYS A 121 -2.84 21.68 6.57
N VAL A 122 -3.32 21.85 5.35
CA VAL A 122 -4.69 21.48 4.96
C VAL A 122 -4.88 19.96 5.03
N ARG A 123 -3.83 19.17 4.81
CA ARG A 123 -3.86 17.70 4.94
C ARG A 123 -4.39 17.26 6.30
N THR A 124 -3.92 17.87 7.39
CA THR A 124 -4.41 17.58 8.75
C THR A 124 -5.87 17.95 8.93
N LEU A 125 -6.31 19.08 8.39
CA LEU A 125 -7.71 19.51 8.47
C LEU A 125 -8.66 18.55 7.75
N ILE A 126 -8.30 18.07 6.56
CA ILE A 126 -9.11 17.10 5.80
C ILE A 126 -9.20 15.78 6.57
N VAL A 127 -8.06 15.28 7.06
CA VAL A 127 -8.03 14.03 7.80
C VAL A 127 -8.85 14.13 9.09
N ASP A 128 -8.74 15.23 9.84
CA ASP A 128 -9.49 15.41 11.08
C ASP A 128 -11.00 15.55 10.83
N ALA A 129 -11.39 16.01 9.64
CA ALA A 129 -12.78 16.13 9.24
C ALA A 129 -13.50 14.79 9.03
N ILE A 130 -12.77 13.72 8.72
CA ILE A 130 -13.36 12.41 8.44
C ILE A 130 -13.51 11.60 9.73
N PRO A 131 -14.68 10.99 9.98
CA PRO A 131 -14.91 10.18 11.17
C PRO A 131 -13.90 9.04 11.34
N ALA A 132 -13.48 8.81 12.57
CA ALA A 132 -12.51 7.75 12.88
C ALA A 132 -13.00 6.35 12.43
N THR A 133 -14.30 6.12 12.50
CA THR A 133 -14.95 4.89 12.05
C THR A 133 -14.75 4.65 10.55
N LEU A 134 -14.96 5.70 9.72
CA LEU A 134 -14.73 5.59 8.27
C LEU A 134 -13.25 5.42 7.94
N LYS A 135 -12.33 6.08 8.63
CA LYS A 135 -10.88 5.88 8.45
C LYS A 135 -10.48 4.42 8.69
N ARG A 136 -11.01 3.80 9.75
CA ARG A 136 -10.76 2.39 10.06
C ARG A 136 -11.37 1.48 9.00
N ALA A 137 -12.58 1.80 8.55
CA ALA A 137 -13.28 1.05 7.52
C ALA A 137 -12.55 1.09 6.17
N ILE A 138 -11.97 2.24 5.79
CA ILE A 138 -11.18 2.39 4.56
C ILE A 138 -9.95 1.46 4.61
N GLY A 139 -9.16 1.51 5.68
CA GLY A 139 -8.01 0.61 5.83
C GLY A 139 -8.40 -0.87 5.78
N ALA A 140 -9.49 -1.23 6.46
CA ALA A 140 -10.01 -2.60 6.46
C ALA A 140 -10.50 -3.04 5.08
N GLY A 141 -11.21 -2.17 4.37
CA GLY A 141 -11.70 -2.42 3.01
C GLY A 141 -10.56 -2.62 2.01
N ILE A 142 -9.51 -1.79 2.08
CA ILE A 142 -8.29 -1.95 1.29
C ILE A 142 -7.65 -3.33 1.58
N GLY A 143 -7.58 -3.73 2.86
CA GLY A 143 -7.05 -5.05 3.23
C GLY A 143 -7.85 -6.19 2.62
N LEU A 144 -9.18 -6.14 2.69
CA LEU A 144 -10.05 -7.16 2.11
C LEU A 144 -9.94 -7.18 0.57
N PHE A 145 -9.80 -6.01 -0.07
CA PHE A 145 -9.60 -5.89 -1.51
C PHE A 145 -8.27 -6.51 -1.96
N ILE A 146 -7.17 -6.26 -1.24
CA ILE A 146 -5.86 -6.86 -1.53
C ILE A 146 -5.92 -8.38 -1.40
N ALA A 147 -6.57 -8.89 -0.34
CA ALA A 147 -6.77 -10.34 -0.15
C ALA A 147 -7.56 -10.95 -1.32
N PHE A 148 -8.64 -10.28 -1.76
CA PHE A 148 -9.45 -10.72 -2.90
C PHE A 148 -8.63 -10.78 -4.20
N ILE A 149 -7.78 -9.76 -4.48
CA ILE A 149 -6.85 -9.78 -5.63
C ILE A 149 -5.92 -10.99 -5.54
N GLY A 150 -5.33 -11.25 -4.37
CA GLY A 150 -4.46 -12.39 -4.17
C GLY A 150 -5.16 -13.71 -4.50
N LEU A 151 -6.35 -13.93 -3.96
CA LEU A 151 -7.15 -15.14 -4.19
C LEU A 151 -7.54 -15.31 -5.67
N LYS A 152 -7.88 -14.20 -6.35
CA LYS A 152 -8.17 -14.20 -7.79
C LYS A 152 -6.95 -14.55 -8.62
N ASN A 153 -5.79 -13.95 -8.33
CA ASN A 153 -4.56 -14.18 -9.09
C ASN A 153 -4.04 -15.61 -8.99
N ALA A 154 -4.30 -16.30 -7.89
CA ALA A 154 -4.01 -17.74 -7.75
C ALA A 154 -5.06 -18.64 -8.43
N GLY A 155 -6.21 -18.10 -8.83
CA GLY A 155 -7.32 -18.91 -9.34
C GLY A 155 -8.11 -19.64 -8.24
N ILE A 156 -7.97 -19.23 -6.98
CA ILE A 156 -8.78 -19.74 -5.86
C ILE A 156 -10.20 -19.18 -5.96
N ILE A 157 -10.34 -17.91 -6.34
CA ILE A 157 -11.59 -17.27 -6.72
C ILE A 157 -11.57 -17.06 -8.23
N VAL A 158 -12.61 -17.50 -8.91
CA VAL A 158 -12.77 -17.38 -10.37
C VAL A 158 -14.12 -16.77 -10.72
N GLU A 159 -14.22 -16.25 -11.95
CA GLU A 159 -15.47 -15.71 -12.49
C GLU A 159 -16.52 -16.80 -12.66
N ASN A 160 -17.76 -16.45 -12.38
CA ASN A 160 -18.93 -17.29 -12.61
C ASN A 160 -20.10 -16.45 -13.12
N SER A 161 -20.70 -16.81 -14.23
CA SER A 161 -21.76 -16.04 -14.88
C SER A 161 -23.06 -15.94 -14.04
N ALA A 162 -23.30 -16.89 -13.13
CA ALA A 162 -24.51 -16.91 -12.32
C ALA A 162 -24.34 -16.19 -10.98
N THR A 163 -23.15 -16.27 -10.37
CA THR A 163 -22.87 -15.76 -9.01
C THR A 163 -21.77 -14.69 -8.98
N TYR A 164 -21.29 -14.26 -10.16
CA TYR A 164 -20.15 -13.38 -10.41
C TYR A 164 -18.81 -13.98 -9.97
N VAL A 165 -18.73 -14.64 -8.82
CA VAL A 165 -17.54 -15.31 -8.30
C VAL A 165 -17.88 -16.68 -7.72
N THR A 166 -16.96 -17.62 -7.86
CA THR A 166 -17.03 -18.96 -7.28
C THR A 166 -15.64 -19.46 -6.91
N ILE A 167 -15.56 -20.57 -6.18
CA ILE A 167 -14.32 -21.27 -5.89
C ILE A 167 -13.82 -21.96 -7.16
N GLY A 168 -12.54 -21.73 -7.50
CA GLY A 168 -11.85 -22.42 -8.60
C GLY A 168 -11.45 -23.85 -8.25
N ASP A 169 -10.80 -24.53 -9.18
CA ASP A 169 -10.27 -25.87 -8.95
C ASP A 169 -9.00 -25.80 -8.08
N MET A 170 -9.14 -26.16 -6.81
CA MET A 170 -8.05 -26.19 -5.83
C MET A 170 -7.25 -27.49 -5.82
N THR A 171 -7.57 -28.44 -6.69
CA THR A 171 -6.90 -29.76 -6.73
C THR A 171 -5.64 -29.74 -7.59
N HIS A 172 -5.48 -28.74 -8.45
CA HIS A 172 -4.38 -28.65 -9.44
C HIS A 172 -3.85 -27.21 -9.57
N GLY A 173 -2.67 -27.09 -10.19
CA GLY A 173 -2.12 -25.85 -10.71
C GLY A 173 -1.90 -24.76 -9.67
N SER A 174 -2.10 -23.52 -10.12
CA SER A 174 -1.81 -22.30 -9.32
C SER A 174 -2.68 -22.17 -8.08
N ALA A 175 -3.94 -22.63 -8.13
CA ALA A 175 -4.84 -22.55 -6.98
C ALA A 175 -4.37 -23.48 -5.83
N LEU A 176 -3.99 -24.72 -6.13
CA LEU A 176 -3.40 -25.63 -5.14
C LEU A 176 -2.11 -25.05 -4.54
N LEU A 177 -1.21 -24.52 -5.37
CA LEU A 177 0.02 -23.88 -4.91
C LEU A 177 -0.28 -22.68 -3.99
N GLY A 178 -1.25 -21.85 -4.34
CA GLY A 178 -1.72 -20.73 -3.53
C GLY A 178 -2.24 -21.17 -2.16
N VAL A 179 -3.07 -22.23 -2.10
CA VAL A 179 -3.60 -22.79 -0.84
C VAL A 179 -2.47 -23.32 0.05
N ILE A 180 -1.55 -24.12 -0.53
CA ILE A 180 -0.38 -24.62 0.21
C ILE A 180 0.44 -23.45 0.77
N GLY A 181 0.66 -22.41 -0.05
CA GLY A 181 1.39 -21.22 0.35
C GLY A 181 0.70 -20.45 1.47
N ILE A 182 -0.64 -20.30 1.44
CA ILE A 182 -1.40 -19.66 2.53
C ILE A 182 -1.20 -20.41 3.83
N VAL A 183 -1.30 -21.74 3.83
CA VAL A 183 -1.09 -22.56 5.02
C VAL A 183 0.35 -22.41 5.53
N LEU A 184 1.35 -22.57 4.64
CA LEU A 184 2.76 -22.46 4.98
C LEU A 184 3.08 -21.10 5.62
N THR A 185 2.68 -20.01 4.95
CA THR A 185 2.96 -18.66 5.43
C THR A 185 2.22 -18.36 6.73
N SER A 186 0.97 -18.82 6.87
CA SER A 186 0.21 -18.69 8.12
C SER A 186 0.91 -19.36 9.30
N VAL A 187 1.43 -20.58 9.12
CA VAL A 187 2.21 -21.28 10.16
C VAL A 187 3.46 -20.47 10.56
N LEU A 188 4.19 -19.92 9.58
CA LEU A 188 5.37 -19.08 9.85
C LEU A 188 5.01 -17.81 10.63
N VAL A 189 3.90 -17.14 10.28
CA VAL A 189 3.40 -15.95 10.97
C VAL A 189 2.97 -16.28 12.40
N ILE A 190 2.22 -17.36 12.62
CA ILE A 190 1.77 -17.82 13.94
C ILE A 190 2.99 -18.14 14.83
N ARG A 191 4.01 -18.76 14.28
CA ARG A 191 5.28 -19.04 14.97
C ARG A 191 6.18 -17.83 15.14
N ARG A 192 5.75 -16.65 14.67
CA ARG A 192 6.49 -15.37 14.76
C ARG A 192 7.91 -15.46 14.16
N VAL A 193 8.07 -16.21 13.07
CA VAL A 193 9.35 -16.30 12.37
C VAL A 193 9.69 -14.93 11.75
N PRO A 194 10.87 -14.36 12.01
CA PRO A 194 11.29 -13.11 11.36
C PRO A 194 11.32 -13.29 9.85
N GLY A 195 10.72 -12.34 9.08
CA GLY A 195 10.64 -12.44 7.62
C GLY A 195 9.68 -13.52 7.11
N SER A 196 8.71 -13.96 7.94
CA SER A 196 7.73 -15.01 7.60
C SER A 196 7.06 -14.81 6.24
N LEU A 197 6.77 -13.57 5.84
CA LEU A 197 6.15 -13.26 4.55
C LEU A 197 7.10 -13.58 3.38
N LEU A 198 8.36 -13.14 3.46
CA LEU A 198 9.37 -13.44 2.44
C LEU A 198 9.69 -14.93 2.39
N ILE A 199 9.90 -15.58 3.54
CA ILE A 199 10.14 -17.02 3.63
C ILE A 199 8.95 -17.79 3.07
N GLY A 200 7.73 -17.34 3.33
CA GLY A 200 6.51 -17.94 2.82
C GLY A 200 6.43 -17.89 1.29
N ILE A 201 6.73 -16.74 0.68
CA ILE A 201 6.79 -16.60 -0.78
C ILE A 201 7.85 -17.52 -1.38
N LEU A 202 9.08 -17.47 -0.86
CA LEU A 202 10.20 -18.28 -1.39
C LEU A 202 9.90 -19.77 -1.22
N GLY A 203 9.38 -20.19 -0.07
CA GLY A 203 8.97 -21.57 0.18
C GLY A 203 7.86 -22.03 -0.76
N THR A 204 6.86 -21.19 -1.00
CA THR A 204 5.77 -21.47 -1.96
C THR A 204 6.31 -21.56 -3.39
N ALA A 205 7.19 -20.63 -3.79
CA ALA A 205 7.83 -20.67 -5.10
C ALA A 205 8.67 -21.94 -5.31
N LEU A 206 9.42 -22.38 -4.29
CA LEU A 206 10.17 -23.64 -4.33
C LEU A 206 9.26 -24.86 -4.51
N ILE A 207 8.11 -24.89 -3.82
CA ILE A 207 7.09 -25.95 -4.00
C ILE A 207 6.50 -25.90 -5.41
N GLY A 208 6.42 -24.71 -6.01
CA GLY A 208 5.93 -24.52 -7.39
C GLY A 208 6.88 -25.07 -8.47
N ILE A 209 8.17 -25.33 -8.18
CA ILE A 209 9.12 -25.89 -9.16
C ILE A 209 8.70 -27.30 -9.61
N PRO A 210 8.51 -28.29 -8.73
CA PRO A 210 8.05 -29.63 -9.14
C PRO A 210 6.64 -29.64 -9.74
N MET A 211 5.84 -28.60 -9.49
CA MET A 211 4.52 -28.42 -10.09
C MET A 211 4.56 -27.75 -11.49
N ASN A 212 5.75 -27.44 -12.02
CA ASN A 212 5.96 -26.70 -13.27
C ASN A 212 5.26 -25.33 -13.33
N ILE A 213 5.08 -24.69 -12.17
CA ILE A 213 4.44 -23.34 -12.06
C ILE A 213 5.55 -22.28 -11.90
N THR A 214 6.64 -22.60 -11.22
CA THR A 214 7.78 -21.70 -11.01
C THR A 214 8.90 -22.05 -11.99
N SER A 215 9.28 -21.07 -12.80
CA SER A 215 10.46 -21.14 -13.66
C SER A 215 11.62 -20.36 -12.99
N PHE A 216 12.71 -21.04 -12.66
CA PHE A 216 13.83 -20.43 -11.97
C PHE A 216 14.88 -19.95 -12.98
N ASN A 217 15.15 -18.63 -13.02
CA ASN A 217 16.03 -17.99 -14.00
C ASN A 217 17.38 -17.50 -13.40
N GLY A 218 17.74 -17.97 -12.22
CA GLY A 218 18.97 -17.56 -11.53
C GLY A 218 18.74 -16.85 -10.20
N ILE A 219 19.80 -16.53 -9.48
CA ILE A 219 19.72 -15.88 -8.16
C ILE A 219 20.19 -14.43 -8.24
N VAL A 220 21.30 -14.17 -8.88
CA VAL A 220 21.98 -12.86 -8.92
C VAL A 220 22.28 -12.47 -10.35
N ASP A 221 21.95 -11.22 -10.69
CA ASP A 221 22.29 -10.59 -11.96
C ASP A 221 22.35 -9.07 -11.78
N THR A 222 22.75 -8.35 -12.82
CA THR A 222 22.67 -6.90 -12.86
C THR A 222 21.21 -6.44 -12.81
N PRO A 223 20.88 -5.35 -12.08
CA PRO A 223 19.52 -4.83 -12.04
C PRO A 223 19.01 -4.52 -13.44
N PRO A 224 17.78 -4.93 -13.79
CA PRO A 224 17.15 -4.56 -15.06
C PRO A 224 17.08 -3.04 -15.26
N SER A 225 17.20 -2.59 -16.51
CA SER A 225 17.13 -1.16 -16.85
C SER A 225 15.73 -0.60 -16.59
N ILE A 226 15.64 0.58 -15.99
CA ILE A 226 14.37 1.33 -15.82
C ILE A 226 14.03 2.21 -17.02
N ALA A 227 14.93 2.32 -18.01
CA ALA A 227 14.78 3.24 -19.14
C ALA A 227 13.40 3.15 -19.85
N PRO A 228 12.78 1.95 -20.01
CA PRO A 228 11.47 1.85 -20.66
C PRO A 228 10.32 2.55 -19.92
N ILE A 229 10.44 2.73 -18.60
CA ILE A 229 9.37 3.29 -17.76
C ILE A 229 9.76 4.60 -17.05
N PHE A 230 11.01 5.03 -17.19
CA PHE A 230 11.51 6.22 -16.52
C PHE A 230 10.94 7.49 -17.11
N CYS A 231 10.31 8.34 -16.27
CA CYS A 231 9.70 9.61 -16.65
C CYS A 231 8.74 9.53 -17.84
N GLN A 232 8.06 8.40 -18.03
CA GLN A 232 7.07 8.21 -19.10
C GLN A 232 5.74 8.83 -18.69
N PHE A 233 5.59 10.13 -18.90
CA PHE A 233 4.38 10.87 -18.56
C PHE A 233 3.55 11.21 -19.80
N GLU A 234 2.22 11.19 -19.64
CA GLU A 234 1.26 11.60 -20.67
C GLU A 234 0.56 12.89 -20.24
N PHE A 235 0.92 14.02 -20.88
CA PHE A 235 0.40 15.33 -20.53
C PHE A 235 -0.81 15.78 -21.36
N HIS A 236 -1.19 15.04 -22.41
CA HIS A 236 -2.28 15.44 -23.32
C HIS A 236 -3.65 15.55 -22.64
N ASN A 237 -3.90 14.72 -21.63
CA ASN A 237 -5.18 14.59 -20.95
C ASN A 237 -5.22 15.21 -19.54
N ILE A 238 -4.29 16.12 -19.21
CA ILE A 238 -4.18 16.71 -17.85
C ILE A 238 -5.43 17.50 -17.43
N LEU A 239 -6.06 18.20 -18.36
CA LEU A 239 -7.21 19.07 -18.08
C LEU A 239 -8.55 18.35 -18.23
N THR A 240 -8.56 17.04 -18.31
CA THR A 240 -9.80 16.26 -18.37
C THR A 240 -10.41 16.07 -16.99
N ILE A 241 -11.72 15.91 -16.93
CA ILE A 241 -12.44 15.59 -15.69
C ILE A 241 -11.91 14.26 -15.13
N ASP A 242 -11.62 13.30 -16.00
CA ASP A 242 -11.10 11.98 -15.61
C ASP A 242 -9.75 12.08 -14.90
N MET A 243 -8.83 12.95 -15.36
CA MET A 243 -7.57 13.19 -14.67
C MET A 243 -7.81 13.74 -13.26
N VAL A 244 -8.73 14.69 -13.12
CA VAL A 244 -9.07 15.25 -11.79
C VAL A 244 -9.61 14.16 -10.87
N ILE A 245 -10.47 13.27 -11.38
CA ILE A 245 -11.06 12.17 -10.60
C ILE A 245 -10.00 11.16 -10.18
N VAL A 246 -9.12 10.77 -11.10
CA VAL A 246 -8.06 9.80 -10.82
C VAL A 246 -7.05 10.36 -9.83
N VAL A 247 -6.59 11.61 -10.01
CA VAL A 247 -5.70 12.30 -9.06
C VAL A 247 -6.35 12.41 -7.69
N PHE A 248 -7.63 12.80 -7.63
CA PHE A 248 -8.36 12.91 -6.37
C PHE A 248 -8.51 11.55 -5.68
N SER A 249 -8.76 10.49 -6.44
CA SER A 249 -8.85 9.12 -5.91
C SER A 249 -7.51 8.64 -5.33
N PHE A 250 -6.40 8.82 -6.07
CA PHE A 250 -5.06 8.52 -5.55
C PHE A 250 -4.77 9.30 -4.27
N LEU A 251 -5.01 10.61 -4.28
CA LEU A 251 -4.77 11.50 -3.15
C LEU A 251 -5.55 11.07 -1.89
N PHE A 252 -6.80 10.66 -2.05
CA PHE A 252 -7.61 10.18 -0.92
C PHE A 252 -7.15 8.83 -0.40
N ILE A 253 -6.91 7.87 -1.29
CA ILE A 253 -6.46 6.54 -0.89
C ILE A 253 -5.12 6.64 -0.15
N ASP A 254 -4.14 7.36 -0.73
CA ASP A 254 -2.82 7.53 -0.11
C ASP A 254 -2.89 8.29 1.21
N MET A 255 -3.70 9.35 1.27
CA MET A 255 -3.86 10.12 2.50
C MET A 255 -4.31 9.24 3.67
N PHE A 256 -5.26 8.31 3.44
CA PHE A 256 -5.75 7.41 4.48
C PHE A 256 -4.77 6.29 4.79
N ASP A 257 -4.14 5.73 3.78
CA ASP A 257 -3.14 4.68 3.94
C ASP A 257 -1.94 5.18 4.76
N THR A 258 -1.36 6.30 4.35
CA THR A 258 -0.24 6.94 5.05
C THR A 258 -0.59 7.34 6.48
N MET A 259 -1.77 7.96 6.69
CA MET A 259 -2.17 8.39 8.04
C MET A 259 -2.41 7.18 8.94
N GLY A 260 -3.13 6.18 8.47
CA GLY A 260 -3.39 4.95 9.22
C GLY A 260 -2.10 4.25 9.62
N THR A 261 -1.18 4.12 8.67
CA THR A 261 0.12 3.47 8.87
C THR A 261 1.01 4.25 9.82
N LEU A 262 1.22 5.56 9.57
CA LEU A 262 2.09 6.39 10.41
C LEU A 262 1.58 6.49 11.86
N VAL A 263 0.28 6.71 12.04
CA VAL A 263 -0.31 6.76 13.39
C VAL A 263 -0.18 5.39 14.07
N GLY A 264 -0.49 4.32 13.38
CA GLY A 264 -0.39 2.95 13.92
C GLY A 264 1.04 2.58 14.33
N VAL A 265 2.02 2.84 13.45
CA VAL A 265 3.43 2.52 13.74
C VAL A 265 4.01 3.44 14.80
N CYS A 266 3.70 4.75 14.78
CA CYS A 266 4.14 5.70 15.82
C CYS A 266 3.57 5.36 17.19
N THR A 267 2.32 4.89 17.26
CA THR A 267 1.70 4.43 18.52
C THR A 267 2.43 3.21 19.05
N LYS A 268 2.69 2.19 18.23
CA LYS A 268 3.49 1.01 18.61
C LYS A 268 4.92 1.38 18.98
N ALA A 269 5.49 2.40 18.37
CA ALA A 269 6.82 2.93 18.66
C ALA A 269 6.90 3.69 20.01
N GLY A 270 5.77 3.98 20.65
CA GLY A 270 5.71 4.86 21.81
C GLY A 270 6.14 6.30 21.49
N MET A 271 5.98 6.73 20.24
CA MET A 271 6.35 8.08 19.76
C MET A 271 5.22 9.10 19.90
N MET A 272 4.03 8.65 20.28
CA MET A 272 2.89 9.51 20.52
C MET A 272 3.02 10.19 21.88
N ARG A 273 2.83 11.50 21.95
CA ARG A 273 2.77 12.26 23.19
C ARG A 273 1.44 12.03 23.92
N PRO A 274 1.36 12.34 25.23
CA PRO A 274 0.09 12.25 25.96
C PRO A 274 -1.05 13.10 25.39
N ASP A 275 -0.71 14.17 24.66
CA ASP A 275 -1.66 15.04 23.95
C ASP A 275 -2.13 14.47 22.59
N GLY A 276 -1.74 13.21 22.26
CA GLY A 276 -2.08 12.56 21.00
C GLY A 276 -1.24 13.01 19.78
N ARG A 277 -0.30 13.95 19.96
CA ARG A 277 0.54 14.46 18.86
C ARG A 277 1.77 13.58 18.64
N ILE A 278 2.14 13.44 17.39
CA ILE A 278 3.36 12.72 16.96
C ILE A 278 4.42 13.74 16.54
N PRO A 279 5.54 13.86 17.28
CA PRO A 279 6.60 14.79 16.93
C PRO A 279 7.20 14.49 15.56
N GLY A 280 7.31 15.52 14.71
CA GLY A 280 7.90 15.39 13.37
C GLY A 280 7.02 14.72 12.33
N LEU A 281 5.72 14.52 12.58
CA LEU A 281 4.77 13.93 11.64
C LEU A 281 4.73 14.66 10.29
N ASN A 282 4.76 16.01 10.31
CA ASN A 282 4.78 16.81 9.07
C ASN A 282 6.03 16.55 8.20
N LYS A 283 7.18 16.22 8.84
CA LYS A 283 8.39 15.85 8.09
C LYS A 283 8.24 14.45 7.47
N ALA A 284 7.59 13.52 8.18
CA ALA A 284 7.30 12.21 7.62
C ALA A 284 6.34 12.32 6.42
N PHE A 285 5.30 13.15 6.52
CA PHE A 285 4.39 13.44 5.41
C PHE A 285 5.07 14.10 4.22
N MET A 286 6.02 15.01 4.46
CA MET A 286 6.78 15.62 3.39
C MET A 286 7.71 14.61 2.71
N ALA A 287 8.36 13.73 3.48
CA ALA A 287 9.19 12.66 2.93
C ALA A 287 8.37 11.70 2.05
N ASP A 288 7.16 11.36 2.49
CA ASP A 288 6.20 10.54 1.79
C ASP A 288 5.75 11.19 0.45
N ALA A 289 5.36 12.47 0.49
CA ALA A 289 4.96 13.22 -0.71
C ALA A 289 6.08 13.32 -1.76
N VAL A 290 7.30 13.62 -1.33
CA VAL A 290 8.46 13.68 -2.23
C VAL A 290 8.83 12.28 -2.74
N ALA A 291 8.68 11.23 -1.91
CA ALA A 291 8.88 9.84 -2.33
C ALA A 291 7.87 9.42 -3.40
N THR A 292 6.62 9.84 -3.30
CA THR A 292 5.57 9.61 -4.32
C THR A 292 5.94 10.25 -5.65
N MET A 293 6.39 11.51 -5.66
CA MET A 293 6.86 12.18 -6.88
C MET A 293 8.07 11.46 -7.49
N ALA A 294 9.04 11.08 -6.66
CA ALA A 294 10.21 10.33 -7.12
C ALA A 294 9.82 8.95 -7.66
N GLY A 295 8.88 8.25 -7.00
CA GLY A 295 8.32 6.97 -7.46
C GLY A 295 7.67 7.10 -8.83
N ALA A 296 6.84 8.11 -9.05
CA ALA A 296 6.23 8.38 -10.35
C ALA A 296 7.28 8.61 -11.46
N CYS A 297 8.34 9.38 -11.18
CA CYS A 297 9.45 9.57 -12.11
C CYS A 297 10.20 8.26 -12.41
N LEU A 298 10.35 7.39 -11.43
CA LEU A 298 10.97 6.07 -11.60
C LEU A 298 10.06 5.07 -12.34
N GLY A 299 8.80 5.41 -12.61
CA GLY A 299 7.82 4.52 -13.25
C GLY A 299 7.12 3.57 -12.27
N SER A 300 7.06 3.95 -10.99
CA SER A 300 6.36 3.22 -9.94
C SER A 300 5.11 3.97 -9.48
N SER A 301 4.22 3.28 -8.75
CA SER A 301 3.06 3.93 -8.17
C SER A 301 3.42 4.76 -6.92
N THR A 302 2.40 5.33 -6.28
CA THR A 302 2.50 6.11 -5.04
C THR A 302 3.33 5.38 -3.99
N THR A 303 4.39 6.05 -3.50
CA THR A 303 5.34 5.52 -2.52
C THR A 303 5.01 6.04 -1.13
N THR A 304 4.63 5.16 -0.22
CA THR A 304 4.15 5.52 1.12
C THR A 304 4.80 4.70 2.22
N THR A 305 4.54 5.08 3.47
CA THR A 305 5.07 4.39 4.66
C THR A 305 4.41 3.03 4.85
N TYR A 306 5.22 1.98 5.07
CA TYR A 306 4.77 0.60 5.25
C TYR A 306 4.48 0.27 6.71
N VAL A 307 3.35 -0.40 6.94
CA VAL A 307 2.93 -0.88 8.29
C VAL A 307 3.89 -1.92 8.86
N GLU A 308 4.59 -2.65 8.01
CA GLU A 308 5.63 -3.63 8.36
C GLU A 308 6.81 -2.99 9.10
N SER A 309 7.01 -1.69 8.99
CA SER A 309 7.97 -0.93 9.81
C SER A 309 7.73 -1.15 11.31
N ALA A 310 6.50 -1.51 11.70
CA ALA A 310 6.18 -1.88 13.08
C ALA A 310 7.01 -3.06 13.60
N ALA A 311 7.47 -3.97 12.73
CA ALA A 311 8.31 -5.09 13.13
C ALA A 311 9.71 -4.63 13.58
N GLY A 312 10.35 -3.74 12.81
CA GLY A 312 11.64 -3.14 13.22
C GLY A 312 11.50 -2.26 14.46
N VAL A 313 10.41 -1.49 14.54
CA VAL A 313 10.10 -0.69 15.74
C VAL A 313 9.91 -1.58 16.97
N ALA A 314 9.25 -2.73 16.85
CA ALA A 314 9.10 -3.71 17.94
C ALA A 314 10.46 -4.29 18.40
N GLN A 315 11.45 -4.36 17.51
CA GLN A 315 12.82 -4.75 17.85
C GLN A 315 13.68 -3.62 18.46
N GLY A 316 13.12 -2.43 18.61
CA GLY A 316 13.79 -1.31 19.23
C GLY A 316 14.30 -0.23 18.29
N GLY A 317 13.98 -0.28 17.00
CA GLY A 317 14.25 0.79 16.04
C GLY A 317 13.51 2.08 16.41
N ARG A 318 14.21 3.20 16.49
CA ARG A 318 13.64 4.48 16.93
C ARG A 318 14.09 5.67 16.10
N THR A 319 15.14 5.51 15.29
CA THR A 319 15.83 6.62 14.61
C THR A 319 15.89 6.39 13.11
N GLY A 320 16.31 7.42 12.37
CA GLY A 320 16.55 7.31 10.92
C GLY A 320 17.62 6.28 10.55
N LEU A 321 18.44 5.81 11.50
CA LEU A 321 19.44 4.77 11.24
C LEU A 321 18.78 3.41 10.91
N THR A 322 17.64 3.11 11.54
CA THR A 322 16.83 1.94 11.17
C THR A 322 16.36 2.02 9.71
N ALA A 323 15.78 3.15 9.29
CA ALA A 323 15.35 3.35 7.91
C ALA A 323 16.54 3.31 6.93
N PHE A 324 17.67 3.92 7.29
CA PHE A 324 18.88 3.84 6.47
C PHE A 324 19.34 2.40 6.26
N SER A 325 19.35 1.59 7.32
CA SER A 325 19.72 0.17 7.22
C SER A 325 18.75 -0.61 6.35
N THR A 326 17.45 -0.30 6.41
CA THR A 326 16.43 -0.86 5.50
C THR A 326 16.72 -0.51 4.04
N ALA A 327 17.05 0.76 3.77
CA ALA A 327 17.38 1.21 2.41
C ALA A 327 18.63 0.49 1.86
N VAL A 328 19.66 0.30 2.68
CA VAL A 328 20.87 -0.46 2.29
C VAL A 328 20.51 -1.91 1.93
N CYS A 329 19.61 -2.55 2.67
CA CYS A 329 19.15 -3.89 2.31
C CYS A 329 18.41 -3.91 0.96
N PHE A 330 17.62 -2.87 0.62
CA PHE A 330 17.00 -2.75 -0.70
C PHE A 330 18.01 -2.55 -1.82
N VAL A 331 19.12 -1.81 -1.58
CA VAL A 331 20.22 -1.70 -2.55
C VAL A 331 20.83 -3.08 -2.84
N VAL A 332 21.05 -3.90 -1.80
CA VAL A 332 21.52 -5.26 -1.98
C VAL A 332 20.51 -6.13 -2.74
N ALA A 333 19.21 -5.96 -2.44
CA ALA A 333 18.14 -6.71 -3.09
C ALA A 333 18.00 -6.44 -4.60
N LEU A 334 18.46 -5.28 -5.10
CA LEU A 334 18.49 -4.98 -6.54
C LEU A 334 19.21 -6.05 -7.38
N PHE A 335 20.26 -6.64 -6.83
CA PHE A 335 21.06 -7.67 -7.51
C PHE A 335 20.39 -9.05 -7.51
N PHE A 336 19.31 -9.24 -6.75
CA PHE A 336 18.54 -10.48 -6.68
C PHE A 336 17.30 -10.45 -7.60
N ALA A 337 17.30 -9.60 -8.63
CA ALA A 337 16.19 -9.48 -9.58
C ALA A 337 15.73 -10.83 -10.18
N PRO A 338 16.63 -11.73 -10.67
CA PRO A 338 16.18 -13.00 -11.22
C PRO A 338 15.41 -13.87 -10.23
N LEU A 339 15.83 -13.86 -8.94
CA LEU A 339 15.16 -14.60 -7.88
C LEU A 339 13.72 -14.08 -7.67
N PHE A 340 13.55 -12.77 -7.51
CA PHE A 340 12.23 -12.18 -7.27
C PHE A 340 11.30 -12.27 -8.48
N LEU A 341 11.83 -12.09 -9.69
CA LEU A 341 11.07 -12.18 -10.94
C LEU A 341 10.69 -13.63 -11.32
N SER A 342 11.38 -14.62 -10.75
CA SER A 342 11.01 -16.05 -10.90
C SER A 342 9.79 -16.45 -10.08
N ILE A 343 9.32 -15.59 -9.16
CA ILE A 343 8.23 -15.90 -8.24
C ILE A 343 6.88 -15.74 -8.97
N PRO A 344 6.10 -16.83 -9.13
CA PRO A 344 4.80 -16.73 -9.80
C PRO A 344 3.75 -16.03 -8.94
N ALA A 345 2.71 -15.49 -9.57
CA ALA A 345 1.61 -14.82 -8.89
C ALA A 345 0.94 -15.69 -7.80
N ALA A 346 0.82 -16.99 -8.03
CA ALA A 346 0.29 -17.94 -7.04
C ALA A 346 1.13 -17.98 -5.74
N ALA A 347 2.45 -17.79 -5.84
CA ALA A 347 3.32 -17.77 -4.66
C ALA A 347 3.27 -16.43 -3.90
N THR A 348 2.78 -15.34 -4.51
CA THR A 348 2.58 -14.06 -3.83
C THR A 348 1.22 -13.97 -3.13
N THR A 349 0.26 -14.80 -3.51
CA THR A 349 -1.10 -14.86 -2.93
C THR A 349 -1.12 -14.98 -1.40
N PRO A 350 -0.33 -15.85 -0.76
CA PRO A 350 -0.30 -15.97 0.69
C PRO A 350 -0.05 -14.64 1.41
N VAL A 351 0.87 -13.87 0.87
CA VAL A 351 1.24 -12.58 1.46
C VAL A 351 0.12 -11.57 1.28
N LEU A 352 -0.50 -11.48 0.11
CA LEU A 352 -1.62 -10.57 -0.13
C LEU A 352 -2.79 -10.86 0.82
N VAL A 353 -3.08 -12.15 1.08
CA VAL A 353 -4.12 -12.56 2.03
C VAL A 353 -3.75 -12.17 3.48
N ILE A 354 -2.50 -12.40 3.90
CA ILE A 354 -2.08 -12.13 5.28
C ILE A 354 -1.91 -10.63 5.52
N VAL A 355 -1.37 -9.88 4.57
CA VAL A 355 -1.31 -8.41 4.64
C VAL A 355 -2.72 -7.83 4.68
N GLY A 356 -3.64 -8.36 3.87
CA GLY A 356 -5.06 -8.03 3.94
C GLY A 356 -5.65 -8.22 5.33
N LEU A 357 -5.33 -9.33 6.00
CA LEU A 357 -5.73 -9.59 7.39
C LEU A 357 -5.14 -8.55 8.37
N PHE A 358 -3.86 -8.16 8.19
CA PHE A 358 -3.26 -7.14 9.06
C PHE A 358 -3.94 -5.79 8.90
N MET A 359 -4.31 -5.41 7.69
CA MET A 359 -5.04 -4.18 7.39
C MET A 359 -6.51 -4.23 7.84
N LEU A 360 -7.11 -5.43 7.96
CA LEU A 360 -8.46 -5.63 8.50
C LEU A 360 -8.52 -5.42 10.02
N SER A 361 -7.40 -5.53 10.73
CA SER A 361 -7.36 -5.50 12.21
C SER A 361 -8.04 -4.30 12.89
N PRO A 362 -8.10 -3.07 12.31
CA PRO A 362 -8.81 -1.93 12.91
C PRO A 362 -10.33 -2.07 12.99
N VAL A 363 -10.93 -3.07 12.32
CA VAL A 363 -12.37 -3.35 12.40
C VAL A 363 -12.82 -3.62 13.83
N LYS A 364 -11.99 -4.24 14.66
CA LYS A 364 -12.27 -4.50 16.09
C LYS A 364 -12.55 -3.24 16.91
N ASP A 365 -12.06 -2.09 16.45
CA ASP A 365 -12.22 -0.80 17.11
C ASP A 365 -13.41 0.00 16.57
N ILE A 366 -14.21 -0.58 15.66
CA ILE A 366 -15.48 -0.04 15.15
C ILE A 366 -16.60 -0.47 16.09
N ASP A 367 -17.34 0.51 16.63
CA ASP A 367 -18.53 0.23 17.42
C ASP A 367 -19.70 -0.17 16.51
N LEU A 368 -19.93 -1.49 16.41
CA LEU A 368 -20.99 -2.06 15.58
C LEU A 368 -22.40 -1.86 16.17
N ASN A 369 -22.54 -1.41 17.43
CA ASN A 369 -23.85 -1.10 18.04
C ASN A 369 -24.35 0.29 17.64
N ASN A 370 -23.47 1.18 17.21
CA ASN A 370 -23.85 2.49 16.67
C ASN A 370 -24.10 2.38 15.16
N TYR A 371 -25.31 2.00 14.78
CA TYR A 371 -25.67 1.78 13.38
C TYR A 371 -25.47 2.98 12.46
N ALA A 372 -25.55 4.21 12.96
CA ALA A 372 -25.29 5.42 12.17
C ALA A 372 -23.83 5.53 11.68
N GLU A 373 -22.90 4.81 12.34
CA GLU A 373 -21.50 4.71 11.96
C GLU A 373 -21.16 3.33 11.41
N ALA A 374 -21.76 2.28 11.95
CA ALA A 374 -21.48 0.89 11.57
C ALA A 374 -21.92 0.57 10.14
N ILE A 375 -23.11 1.06 9.71
CA ILE A 375 -23.63 0.78 8.36
C ILE A 375 -22.73 1.44 7.28
N PRO A 376 -22.34 2.72 7.35
CA PRO A 376 -21.40 3.31 6.40
C PRO A 376 -20.04 2.61 6.39
N ALA A 377 -19.54 2.22 7.55
CA ALA A 377 -18.29 1.47 7.67
C ALA A 377 -18.38 0.11 6.97
N PHE A 378 -19.47 -0.63 7.18
CA PHE A 378 -19.73 -1.91 6.53
C PHE A 378 -19.82 -1.76 5.01
N ILE A 379 -20.57 -0.76 4.52
CA ILE A 379 -20.67 -0.45 3.09
C ILE A 379 -19.28 -0.16 2.51
N THR A 380 -18.46 0.66 3.18
CA THR A 380 -17.10 0.97 2.75
C THR A 380 -16.27 -0.32 2.56
N ILE A 381 -16.27 -1.19 3.57
CA ILE A 381 -15.46 -2.42 3.59
C ILE A 381 -15.88 -3.39 2.49
N VAL A 382 -17.20 -3.59 2.33
CA VAL A 382 -17.74 -4.61 1.43
C VAL A 382 -17.72 -4.16 -0.03
N MET A 383 -17.98 -2.88 -0.29
CA MET A 383 -18.01 -2.39 -1.67
C MET A 383 -16.65 -2.44 -2.36
N MET A 384 -15.52 -2.27 -1.65
CA MET A 384 -14.19 -2.30 -2.28
C MET A 384 -13.89 -3.60 -3.04
N PRO A 385 -13.99 -4.79 -2.44
CA PRO A 385 -13.77 -6.03 -3.19
C PRO A 385 -14.89 -6.36 -4.17
N LEU A 386 -16.15 -6.00 -3.89
CA LEU A 386 -17.29 -6.34 -4.74
C LEU A 386 -17.33 -5.48 -6.03
N THR A 387 -16.93 -4.22 -5.96
CA THR A 387 -16.84 -3.35 -7.16
C THR A 387 -15.47 -3.43 -7.84
N TYR A 388 -14.52 -4.17 -7.23
CA TYR A 388 -13.13 -4.20 -7.66
C TYR A 388 -12.48 -2.79 -7.69
N SER A 389 -12.91 -1.91 -6.78
CA SER A 389 -12.52 -0.49 -6.73
C SER A 389 -12.47 0.05 -5.30
N ILE A 390 -11.28 0.46 -4.86
CA ILE A 390 -11.08 1.14 -3.57
C ILE A 390 -11.84 2.47 -3.56
N SER A 391 -11.76 3.21 -4.66
CA SER A 391 -12.42 4.52 -4.80
C SER A 391 -13.93 4.41 -4.58
N ASP A 392 -14.59 3.45 -5.22
CA ASP A 392 -16.04 3.30 -5.10
C ASP A 392 -16.48 2.88 -3.70
N GLY A 393 -15.67 2.05 -3.02
CA GLY A 393 -15.91 1.72 -1.62
C GLY A 393 -15.86 2.95 -0.70
N ILE A 394 -14.86 3.83 -0.88
CA ILE A 394 -14.77 5.10 -0.14
C ILE A 394 -15.95 5.99 -0.44
N LEU A 395 -16.31 6.15 -1.71
CA LEU A 395 -17.42 6.96 -2.18
C LEU A 395 -18.75 6.51 -1.56
N CYS A 396 -19.08 5.23 -1.69
CA CYS A 396 -20.31 4.65 -1.11
C CYS A 396 -20.37 4.82 0.40
N GLY A 397 -19.24 4.62 1.09
CA GLY A 397 -19.15 4.79 2.53
C GLY A 397 -19.39 6.23 2.98
N MET A 398 -18.78 7.21 2.32
CA MET A 398 -18.93 8.62 2.67
C MET A 398 -20.34 9.15 2.34
N ILE A 399 -20.89 8.79 1.18
CA ILE A 399 -22.26 9.16 0.80
C ILE A 399 -23.27 8.59 1.80
N SER A 400 -23.13 7.29 2.15
CA SER A 400 -24.03 6.65 3.11
C SER A 400 -23.90 7.24 4.52
N TYR A 401 -22.68 7.61 4.96
CA TYR A 401 -22.47 8.28 6.24
C TYR A 401 -23.18 9.63 6.31
N VAL A 402 -23.04 10.46 5.28
CA VAL A 402 -23.70 11.77 5.24
C VAL A 402 -25.22 11.61 5.17
N ALA A 403 -25.72 10.74 4.27
CA ALA A 403 -27.15 10.53 4.10
C ALA A 403 -27.82 10.00 5.37
N ILE A 404 -27.26 8.95 5.99
CA ILE A 404 -27.82 8.35 7.21
C ILE A 404 -27.83 9.35 8.37
N ASN A 405 -26.69 10.03 8.63
CA ASN A 405 -26.64 10.97 9.74
C ASN A 405 -27.50 12.22 9.52
N ALA A 406 -27.65 12.71 8.27
CA ALA A 406 -28.55 13.81 7.95
C ALA A 406 -30.03 13.43 8.19
N LEU A 407 -30.44 12.25 7.68
CA LEU A 407 -31.82 11.76 7.83
C LEU A 407 -32.18 11.39 9.28
N CYS A 408 -31.20 10.94 10.07
CA CYS A 408 -31.38 10.65 11.49
C CYS A 408 -31.30 11.90 12.40
N GLY A 409 -31.08 13.08 11.84
CA GLY A 409 -31.00 14.32 12.62
C GLY A 409 -29.67 14.52 13.36
N ASN A 410 -28.66 13.74 13.06
CA ASN A 410 -27.33 13.80 13.70
C ASN A 410 -26.44 14.91 13.10
N TRP A 411 -26.98 16.08 12.83
CA TRP A 411 -26.31 17.19 12.16
C TRP A 411 -24.98 17.62 12.81
N ARG A 412 -24.84 17.42 14.12
CA ARG A 412 -23.61 17.74 14.86
C ARG A 412 -22.41 16.85 14.47
N LYS A 413 -22.66 15.70 13.86
CA LYS A 413 -21.61 14.78 13.35
C LYS A 413 -21.15 15.15 11.93
N LEU A 414 -21.93 15.98 11.24
CA LEU A 414 -21.65 16.39 9.87
C LEU A 414 -20.89 17.72 9.88
N ASN A 415 -19.63 17.69 9.46
CA ASN A 415 -18.89 18.91 9.18
C ASN A 415 -19.00 19.28 7.69
N VAL A 416 -18.74 20.55 7.39
CA VAL A 416 -18.88 21.08 6.02
C VAL A 416 -18.00 20.29 5.03
N THR A 417 -16.80 19.91 5.45
CA THR A 417 -15.84 19.21 4.58
C THR A 417 -16.38 17.86 4.11
N ILE A 418 -16.93 17.03 5.03
CA ILE A 418 -17.48 15.72 4.64
C ILE A 418 -18.73 15.86 3.77
N CYS A 419 -19.55 16.89 3.99
CA CYS A 419 -20.73 17.16 3.16
C CYS A 419 -20.31 17.58 1.74
N VAL A 420 -19.32 18.46 1.61
CA VAL A 420 -18.81 18.89 0.30
C VAL A 420 -18.21 17.68 -0.44
N LEU A 421 -17.44 16.84 0.24
CA LEU A 421 -16.89 15.62 -0.35
C LEU A 421 -17.99 14.66 -0.82
N ALA A 422 -19.01 14.43 -0.01
CA ALA A 422 -20.13 13.57 -0.40
C ALA A 422 -20.87 14.11 -1.62
N VAL A 423 -21.09 15.44 -1.71
CA VAL A 423 -21.70 16.07 -2.90
C VAL A 423 -20.82 15.89 -4.14
N LEU A 424 -19.51 16.12 -4.04
CA LEU A 424 -18.57 15.89 -5.15
C LEU A 424 -18.61 14.44 -5.62
N PHE A 425 -18.74 13.50 -4.69
CA PHE A 425 -18.81 12.07 -4.98
C PHE A 425 -20.14 11.67 -5.65
N VAL A 426 -21.26 12.25 -5.23
CA VAL A 426 -22.54 12.07 -5.94
C VAL A 426 -22.45 12.62 -7.35
N MET A 427 -21.85 13.80 -7.53
CA MET A 427 -21.65 14.39 -8.85
C MET A 427 -20.82 13.47 -9.75
N LYS A 428 -19.77 12.81 -9.22
CA LYS A 428 -19.01 11.80 -10.00
C LYS A 428 -19.92 10.73 -10.60
N TYR A 429 -20.86 10.16 -9.81
CA TYR A 429 -21.77 9.11 -10.33
C TYR A 429 -22.86 9.61 -11.28
N ILE A 430 -23.17 10.90 -11.26
CA ILE A 430 -24.18 11.48 -12.17
C ILE A 430 -23.56 11.84 -13.52
N PHE A 431 -22.31 12.29 -13.54
CA PHE A 431 -21.67 12.84 -14.74
C PHE A 431 -20.66 11.89 -15.40
N ILE A 432 -20.39 10.75 -14.79
CA ILE A 432 -19.49 9.69 -15.29
C ILE A 432 -20.21 8.35 -15.25
#